data_a4170473976f8b33f748ae91fae8746f
#
_entry.id   a4170473976f8b33f748ae91fae8746f
#
_cell.length_a   1.000
_cell.length_b   1.000
_cell.length_c   1.000
_cell.angle_alpha   90.00
_cell.angle_beta   90.00
_cell.angle_gamma   90.00
#
_symmetry.space_group_name_H-M   'P 1'
#
loop_
_entity.id
_entity.type
_entity.pdbx_description
1 polymer ?
#
loop_
_entity_poly.entity_id
_entity_poly.type
_entity_poly.pdbx_seq_one_letter_code
_entity_poly.pdbx_strand_id
1 'polypeptide(L)'
;MVGDFFKIDCVCNSKMELVGLFSGHALTEYVEAAAFGEKMMMMPTLEEPADIVIANNNAKTSYAASGLITGLPYLKKGGMLVLVNHTEDGQIPHYLRGNWGENCQPRIPVGNGLDLPCRVIYFSKHGDYNARKAMHLEHNDYVWAKTWKDVMNFITAEYESPRICVLTEASMGIV
;
A
#
# COMPACT_ATOMS: atom_id res chain seq x y z
N MET A 1 -25.05 -15.32 -14.27
CA MET A 1 -23.92 -16.28 -14.26
C MET A 1 -23.10 -16.01 -15.52
N VAL A 2 -21.81 -15.83 -15.37
CA VAL A 2 -20.88 -15.80 -16.51
C VAL A 2 -20.62 -17.26 -16.86
N GLY A 3 -20.82 -17.66 -18.12
CA GLY A 3 -20.53 -19.03 -18.57
C GLY A 3 -19.03 -19.31 -18.62
N ASP A 4 -18.66 -20.48 -19.13
CA ASP A 4 -17.25 -20.81 -19.37
C ASP A 4 -16.62 -19.82 -20.34
N PHE A 5 -15.46 -19.27 -19.99
CA PHE A 5 -14.71 -18.34 -20.81
C PHE A 5 -13.21 -18.61 -20.74
N PHE A 6 -12.54 -18.27 -21.82
CA PHE A 6 -11.10 -18.28 -21.89
C PHE A 6 -10.55 -16.99 -21.29
N LYS A 7 -9.53 -17.10 -20.44
CA LYS A 7 -8.91 -15.99 -19.72
C LYS A 7 -7.42 -15.94 -19.99
N ILE A 8 -6.88 -14.74 -19.99
CA ILE A 8 -5.44 -14.48 -20.04
C ILE A 8 -5.10 -13.53 -18.89
N ASP A 9 -4.21 -13.96 -18.01
CA ASP A 9 -3.67 -13.14 -16.92
C ASP A 9 -2.17 -12.91 -17.11
N CYS A 10 -1.71 -11.78 -16.63
CA CYS A 10 -0.29 -11.47 -16.58
C CYS A 10 0.14 -11.10 -15.16
N VAL A 11 1.36 -11.51 -14.81
CA VAL A 11 2.02 -11.08 -13.57
C VAL A 11 3.20 -10.19 -13.95
N CYS A 12 3.26 -9.00 -13.35
CA CYS A 12 4.32 -8.04 -13.55
C CYS A 12 5.20 -7.91 -12.30
N ASN A 13 6.48 -7.59 -12.48
CA ASN A 13 7.37 -7.22 -11.37
C ASN A 13 7.20 -5.74 -10.97
N SER A 14 7.97 -5.27 -9.98
CA SER A 14 7.94 -3.88 -9.49
C SER A 14 8.33 -2.82 -10.53
N LYS A 15 8.93 -3.22 -11.64
CA LYS A 15 9.22 -2.35 -12.79
C LYS A 15 8.13 -2.39 -13.86
N MET A 16 7.01 -3.07 -13.58
CA MET A 16 5.92 -3.32 -14.53
C MET A 16 6.33 -4.14 -15.76
N GLU A 17 7.41 -4.91 -15.65
CA GLU A 17 7.83 -5.85 -16.68
C GLU A 17 7.07 -7.17 -16.52
N LEU A 18 6.62 -7.74 -17.64
CA LEU A 18 5.91 -9.02 -17.67
C LEU A 18 6.85 -10.17 -17.24
N VAL A 19 6.52 -10.86 -16.17
CA VAL A 19 7.29 -12.00 -15.64
C VAL A 19 6.53 -13.32 -15.66
N GLY A 20 5.23 -13.29 -15.87
CA GLY A 20 4.37 -14.47 -16.03
C GLY A 20 3.18 -14.18 -16.94
N LEU A 21 2.86 -15.10 -17.83
CA LEU A 21 1.69 -15.07 -18.69
C LEU A 21 0.96 -16.40 -18.58
N PHE A 22 -0.30 -16.34 -18.20
CA PHE A 22 -1.16 -17.51 -17.97
C PHE A 22 -2.38 -17.42 -18.87
N SER A 23 -2.82 -18.56 -19.41
CA SER A 23 -4.00 -18.58 -20.26
C SER A 23 -4.71 -19.92 -20.22
N GLY A 24 -6.03 -19.91 -20.30
CA GLY A 24 -6.81 -21.14 -20.28
C GLY A 24 -8.25 -20.95 -19.77
N HIS A 25 -8.80 -22.03 -19.23
CA HIS A 25 -10.09 -21.97 -18.55
C HIS A 25 -9.98 -21.09 -17.30
N ALA A 26 -10.91 -20.16 -17.13
CA ALA A 26 -10.83 -19.05 -16.17
C ALA A 26 -10.49 -19.46 -14.72
N LEU A 27 -10.95 -20.62 -14.25
CA LEU A 27 -10.67 -21.07 -12.87
C LEU A 27 -9.29 -21.71 -12.74
N THR A 28 -8.91 -22.59 -13.66
CA THR A 28 -7.61 -23.28 -13.62
C THR A 28 -6.46 -22.31 -13.88
N GLU A 29 -6.62 -21.45 -14.86
CA GLU A 29 -5.64 -20.41 -15.17
C GLU A 29 -5.43 -19.46 -13.98
N TYR A 30 -6.52 -19.00 -13.34
CA TYR A 30 -6.44 -18.12 -12.15
C TYR A 30 -5.67 -18.75 -11.00
N VAL A 31 -5.90 -20.03 -10.72
CA VAL A 31 -5.17 -20.71 -9.61
C VAL A 31 -3.68 -20.77 -9.87
N GLU A 32 -3.26 -21.06 -11.11
CA GLU A 32 -1.84 -21.10 -11.47
C GLU A 32 -1.22 -19.68 -11.46
N ALA A 33 -1.91 -18.70 -12.01
CA ALA A 33 -1.46 -17.31 -12.01
C ALA A 33 -1.36 -16.74 -10.58
N ALA A 34 -2.33 -17.03 -9.72
CA ALA A 34 -2.34 -16.61 -8.32
C ALA A 34 -1.20 -17.25 -7.53
N ALA A 35 -0.97 -18.55 -7.68
CA ALA A 35 0.14 -19.26 -7.00
C ALA A 35 1.51 -18.73 -7.44
N PHE A 36 1.67 -18.40 -8.72
CA PHE A 36 2.89 -17.76 -9.21
C PHE A 36 3.04 -16.34 -8.64
N GLY A 37 1.98 -15.54 -8.67
CA GLY A 37 1.96 -14.18 -8.13
C GLY A 37 2.26 -14.16 -6.63
N GLU A 38 1.67 -15.04 -5.84
CA GLU A 38 1.93 -15.20 -4.42
C GLU A 38 3.42 -15.47 -4.17
N LYS A 39 4.01 -16.45 -4.85
CA LYS A 39 5.44 -16.78 -4.72
C LYS A 39 6.36 -15.60 -5.06
N MET A 40 5.97 -14.77 -6.03
CA MET A 40 6.78 -13.62 -6.47
C MET A 40 6.63 -12.40 -5.56
N MET A 41 5.47 -12.24 -4.92
CA MET A 41 5.09 -11.03 -4.18
C MET A 41 5.10 -11.23 -2.66
N MET A 42 5.27 -12.46 -2.18
CA MET A 42 5.35 -12.75 -0.75
C MET A 42 6.53 -12.00 -0.12
N MET A 43 6.23 -11.24 0.90
CA MET A 43 7.23 -10.48 1.63
C MET A 43 7.73 -11.27 2.84
N PRO A 44 9.03 -11.15 3.18
CA PRO A 44 9.59 -11.85 4.33
C PRO A 44 8.97 -11.30 5.63
N THR A 45 8.77 -12.17 6.61
CA THR A 45 8.41 -11.75 7.97
C THR A 45 9.63 -11.22 8.72
N LEU A 46 9.42 -10.24 9.59
CA LEU A 46 10.45 -9.79 10.53
C LEU A 46 10.33 -10.60 11.84
N GLU A 47 11.47 -10.92 12.45
CA GLU A 47 11.48 -11.51 13.80
C GLU A 47 10.92 -10.55 14.85
N GLU A 48 11.20 -9.25 14.69
CA GLU A 48 10.68 -8.19 15.55
C GLU A 48 10.23 -7.00 14.73
N PRO A 49 9.07 -6.39 15.05
CA PRO A 49 8.59 -5.20 14.39
C PRO A 49 9.58 -4.02 14.49
N ALA A 50 9.58 -3.16 13.48
CA ALA A 50 10.43 -1.99 13.39
C ALA A 50 9.80 -0.77 14.10
N ASP A 51 10.63 0.16 14.56
CA ASP A 51 10.18 1.46 15.07
C ASP A 51 9.68 2.35 13.93
N ILE A 52 10.31 2.20 12.75
CA ILE A 52 9.99 2.96 11.55
C ILE A 52 9.89 1.98 10.37
N VAL A 53 8.83 2.12 9.58
CA VAL A 53 8.70 1.44 8.29
C VAL A 53 8.69 2.47 7.17
N ILE A 54 9.58 2.32 6.20
CA ILE A 54 9.59 3.13 4.98
C ILE A 54 9.01 2.26 3.86
N ALA A 55 7.78 2.55 3.47
CA ALA A 55 7.03 1.82 2.47
C ALA A 55 7.07 2.56 1.13
N ASN A 56 7.83 2.05 0.16
CA ASN A 56 7.87 2.59 -1.17
C ASN A 56 6.68 2.08 -2.01
N ASN A 57 5.88 3.00 -2.52
CA ASN A 57 4.66 2.72 -3.26
C ASN A 57 4.80 3.02 -4.76
N ASN A 58 6.00 2.85 -5.31
CA ASN A 58 6.36 3.34 -6.63
C ASN A 58 5.60 2.67 -7.78
N ALA A 59 5.25 1.38 -7.70
CA ALA A 59 4.53 0.70 -8.78
C ALA A 59 3.04 1.09 -8.85
N LYS A 60 2.43 1.51 -7.72
CA LYS A 60 1.03 1.94 -7.66
C LYS A 60 0.89 3.30 -6.97
N THR A 61 1.51 4.31 -7.54
CA THR A 61 1.58 5.67 -6.96
C THR A 61 0.21 6.30 -6.72
N SER A 62 -0.78 5.99 -7.54
CA SER A 62 -2.15 6.52 -7.38
C SER A 62 -2.96 5.86 -6.25
N TYR A 63 -2.43 4.81 -5.61
CA TYR A 63 -3.10 4.08 -4.53
C TYR A 63 -2.16 3.83 -3.35
N ALA A 64 -1.84 4.88 -2.61
CA ALA A 64 -0.92 4.82 -1.46
C ALA A 64 -1.41 3.93 -0.31
N ALA A 65 -2.71 3.66 -0.23
CA ALA A 65 -3.29 2.76 0.77
C ALA A 65 -2.73 1.33 0.69
N SER A 66 -2.23 0.87 -0.47
CA SER A 66 -1.57 -0.43 -0.58
C SER A 66 -0.29 -0.48 0.25
N GLY A 67 0.56 0.54 0.16
CA GLY A 67 1.77 0.64 0.98
C GLY A 67 1.48 0.77 2.48
N LEU A 68 0.39 1.44 2.84
CA LEU A 68 -0.09 1.49 4.22
C LEU A 68 -0.42 0.07 4.75
N ILE A 69 -1.27 -0.66 4.01
CA ILE A 69 -1.72 -2.02 4.38
C ILE A 69 -0.51 -2.97 4.50
N THR A 70 0.39 -2.93 3.53
CA THR A 70 1.59 -3.78 3.51
C THR A 70 2.60 -3.39 4.60
N GLY A 71 2.70 -2.10 4.95
CA GLY A 71 3.68 -1.61 5.92
C GLY A 71 3.29 -1.85 7.37
N LEU A 72 2.00 -1.81 7.70
CA LEU A 72 1.52 -1.92 9.08
C LEU A 72 1.96 -3.18 9.83
N PRO A 73 1.96 -4.39 9.23
CA PRO A 73 2.41 -5.62 9.90
C PRO A 73 3.87 -5.60 10.36
N TYR A 74 4.70 -4.74 9.76
CA TYR A 74 6.12 -4.62 10.10
C TYR A 74 6.38 -3.57 11.17
N LEU A 75 5.36 -2.79 11.56
CA LEU A 75 5.51 -1.63 12.42
C LEU A 75 5.11 -1.94 13.87
N LYS A 76 5.89 -1.47 14.83
CA LYS A 76 5.50 -1.44 16.24
C LYS A 76 4.30 -0.51 16.45
N LYS A 77 3.46 -0.85 17.42
CA LYS A 77 2.44 0.09 17.91
C LYS A 77 3.08 1.39 18.40
N GLY A 78 2.58 2.52 17.92
CA GLY A 78 3.14 3.83 18.21
C GLY A 78 4.36 4.21 17.36
N GLY A 79 4.72 3.38 16.38
CA GLY A 79 5.81 3.64 15.45
C GLY A 79 5.45 4.65 14.35
N MET A 80 6.36 4.84 13.41
CA MET A 80 6.26 5.80 12.32
C MET A 80 6.26 5.08 10.97
N LEU A 81 5.22 5.30 10.17
CA LEU A 81 5.11 4.77 8.81
C LEU A 81 5.36 5.87 7.79
N VAL A 82 6.43 5.75 7.02
CA VAL A 82 6.77 6.68 5.92
C VAL A 82 6.30 6.07 4.61
N LEU A 83 5.27 6.66 4.02
CA LEU A 83 4.77 6.28 2.69
C LEU A 83 5.49 7.12 1.63
N VAL A 84 6.37 6.50 0.85
CA VAL A 84 7.04 7.13 -0.28
C VAL A 84 6.15 7.01 -1.51
N ASN A 85 5.60 8.13 -1.97
CA ASN A 85 4.60 8.11 -3.02
C ASN A 85 4.59 9.41 -3.85
N HIS A 86 5.09 9.35 -5.07
CA HIS A 86 5.28 10.52 -5.94
C HIS A 86 4.28 10.56 -7.10
N THR A 87 3.00 10.69 -6.80
CA THR A 87 1.97 10.88 -7.84
C THR A 87 1.68 12.36 -8.08
N GLU A 88 1.59 12.75 -9.35
CA GLU A 88 1.27 14.13 -9.75
C GLU A 88 -0.22 14.44 -9.62
N ASP A 89 -1.06 13.45 -9.89
CA ASP A 89 -2.52 13.60 -9.97
C ASP A 89 -3.25 13.37 -8.64
N GLY A 90 -2.51 13.13 -7.56
CA GLY A 90 -3.08 12.79 -6.25
C GLY A 90 -3.50 11.32 -6.14
N GLN A 91 -4.20 11.00 -5.06
CA GLN A 91 -4.63 9.63 -4.76
C GLN A 91 -6.01 9.35 -5.33
N ILE A 92 -6.18 8.15 -5.86
CA ILE A 92 -7.48 7.65 -6.33
C ILE A 92 -8.09 6.80 -5.22
N PRO A 93 -9.28 7.14 -4.70
CA PRO A 93 -10.01 6.25 -3.81
C PRO A 93 -10.31 4.95 -4.53
N HIS A 94 -10.07 3.82 -3.87
CA HIS A 94 -10.45 2.54 -4.45
C HIS A 94 -11.95 2.51 -4.71
N TYR A 95 -12.38 2.03 -5.87
CA TYR A 95 -13.79 2.04 -6.27
C TYR A 95 -14.72 1.32 -5.28
N LEU A 96 -14.23 0.33 -4.53
CA LEU A 96 -14.97 -0.35 -3.46
C LEU A 96 -15.16 0.50 -2.20
N ARG A 97 -14.49 1.65 -2.10
CA ARG A 97 -14.58 2.59 -0.97
C ARG A 97 -15.23 3.93 -1.34
N GLY A 98 -15.63 4.09 -2.62
CA GLY A 98 -16.41 5.24 -3.06
C GLY A 98 -17.91 4.95 -3.03
N ASN A 99 -18.72 5.92 -3.44
CA ASN A 99 -20.19 5.82 -3.46
C ASN A 99 -20.70 4.55 -4.17
N TRP A 100 -20.01 4.09 -5.21
CA TRP A 100 -20.35 2.86 -5.91
C TRP A 100 -20.11 1.63 -5.02
N GLY A 101 -18.97 1.55 -4.34
CA GLY A 101 -18.63 0.46 -3.44
C GLY A 101 -19.53 0.40 -2.21
N GLU A 102 -19.90 1.55 -1.65
CA GLU A 102 -20.86 1.65 -0.55
C GLU A 102 -22.23 1.06 -0.93
N ASN A 103 -22.67 1.29 -2.16
CA ASN A 103 -23.94 0.73 -2.66
C ASN A 103 -23.85 -0.76 -3.00
N CYS A 104 -22.69 -1.25 -3.46
CA CYS A 104 -22.50 -2.64 -3.85
C CYS A 104 -22.07 -3.55 -2.70
N GLN A 105 -21.41 -3.00 -1.69
CA GLN A 105 -20.92 -3.74 -0.51
C GLN A 105 -21.24 -2.99 0.79
N PRO A 106 -22.51 -2.93 1.21
CA PRO A 106 -22.93 -2.18 2.39
C PRO A 106 -22.32 -2.66 3.72
N ARG A 107 -21.42 -3.60 3.69
CA ARG A 107 -20.82 -4.25 4.87
C ARG A 107 -19.31 -4.08 5.01
N ILE A 108 -18.63 -3.39 4.08
CA ILE A 108 -17.32 -2.88 4.42
C ILE A 108 -17.60 -1.61 5.20
N PRO A 109 -17.41 -1.61 6.51
CA PRO A 109 -17.60 -0.37 7.26
C PRO A 109 -16.55 0.60 6.71
N VAL A 110 -16.97 1.54 5.89
CA VAL A 110 -16.28 2.81 5.71
C VAL A 110 -16.52 3.54 7.03
N GLY A 111 -16.02 2.91 8.09
CA GLY A 111 -16.10 3.47 9.42
C GLY A 111 -15.35 4.80 9.42
N ASN A 112 -15.53 5.57 10.44
CA ASN A 112 -15.02 6.91 10.71
C ASN A 112 -13.49 7.08 10.59
N GLY A 113 -12.90 6.61 9.48
CA GLY A 113 -11.46 6.53 9.24
C GLY A 113 -10.80 5.30 9.86
N LEU A 114 -9.57 5.02 9.42
CA LEU A 114 -8.72 4.01 10.05
C LEU A 114 -8.14 4.64 11.32
N ASP A 115 -8.39 4.05 12.47
CA ASP A 115 -7.69 4.41 13.70
C ASP A 115 -6.36 3.65 13.73
N LEU A 116 -5.31 4.29 13.23
CA LEU A 116 -3.99 3.68 13.15
C LEU A 116 -3.21 3.94 14.45
N PRO A 117 -2.61 2.93 15.03
CA PRO A 117 -1.78 3.07 16.22
C PRO A 117 -0.37 3.59 15.87
N CYS A 118 -0.24 4.50 14.90
CA CYS A 118 1.04 5.00 14.40
C CYS A 118 0.91 6.38 13.77
N ARG A 119 2.04 7.11 13.68
CA ARG A 119 2.16 8.30 12.85
C ARG A 119 2.37 7.90 11.40
N VAL A 120 1.68 8.58 10.47
CA VAL A 120 1.88 8.42 9.03
C VAL A 120 2.54 9.65 8.44
N ILE A 121 3.71 9.48 7.84
CA ILE A 121 4.39 10.50 7.04
C ILE A 121 4.17 10.17 5.57
N TYR A 122 3.43 11.01 4.88
CA TYR A 122 3.25 10.92 3.43
C TYR A 122 4.33 11.73 2.74
N PHE A 123 5.32 11.05 2.17
CA PHE A 123 6.40 11.69 1.43
C PHE A 123 6.06 11.78 -0.04
N SER A 124 5.79 13.00 -0.50
CA SER A 124 5.51 13.31 -1.90
C SER A 124 6.03 14.69 -2.28
N LYS A 125 6.82 14.75 -3.35
CA LYS A 125 7.30 16.02 -3.92
C LYS A 125 6.20 16.82 -4.62
N HIS A 126 5.10 16.17 -4.99
CA HIS A 126 4.00 16.79 -5.74
C HIS A 126 2.88 17.36 -4.85
N GLY A 127 2.90 17.09 -3.55
CA GLY A 127 1.84 17.45 -2.63
C GLY A 127 1.06 16.22 -2.14
N ASP A 128 0.21 16.43 -1.16
CA ASP A 128 -0.63 15.37 -0.65
C ASP A 128 -2.05 15.37 -1.25
N TYR A 129 -2.44 16.47 -1.91
CA TYR A 129 -3.76 16.67 -2.51
C TYR A 129 -4.87 16.07 -1.64
N ASN A 130 -5.45 14.94 -2.10
CA ASN A 130 -6.49 14.20 -1.40
C ASN A 130 -5.97 12.93 -0.69
N ALA A 131 -4.66 12.76 -0.54
CA ALA A 131 -4.05 11.51 -0.02
C ALA A 131 -4.59 11.14 1.36
N ARG A 132 -4.64 12.11 2.29
CA ARG A 132 -5.18 11.90 3.64
C ARG A 132 -6.61 11.39 3.60
N LYS A 133 -7.47 12.00 2.78
CA LYS A 133 -8.88 11.61 2.63
C LYS A 133 -9.01 10.27 1.90
N ALA A 134 -8.27 10.05 0.82
CA ALA A 134 -8.32 8.83 0.04
C ALA A 134 -7.87 7.59 0.83
N MET A 135 -6.99 7.77 1.81
CA MET A 135 -6.56 6.73 2.74
C MET A 135 -7.39 6.65 4.03
N HIS A 136 -8.43 7.49 4.19
CA HIS A 136 -9.25 7.58 5.41
C HIS A 136 -8.44 7.88 6.68
N LEU A 137 -7.47 8.79 6.58
CA LEU A 137 -6.56 9.17 7.67
C LEU A 137 -6.90 10.51 8.32
N GLU A 138 -8.14 10.99 8.19
CA GLU A 138 -8.54 12.32 8.67
C GLU A 138 -8.38 12.51 10.17
N HIS A 139 -8.51 11.43 10.94
CA HIS A 139 -8.41 11.43 12.40
C HIS A 139 -7.06 10.90 12.92
N ASN A 140 -6.15 10.54 12.01
CA ASN A 140 -4.85 10.00 12.38
C ASN A 140 -3.77 11.07 12.47
N ASP A 141 -2.69 10.74 13.18
CA ASP A 141 -1.46 11.53 13.17
C ASP A 141 -0.78 11.39 11.80
N TYR A 142 -1.13 12.33 10.91
CA TYR A 142 -0.72 12.36 9.52
C TYR A 142 -0.03 13.67 9.19
N VAL A 143 1.14 13.58 8.58
CA VAL A 143 1.88 14.73 8.08
C VAL A 143 2.34 14.52 6.65
N TRP A 144 2.35 15.61 5.87
CA TRP A 144 2.95 15.63 4.55
C TRP A 144 4.39 16.13 4.62
N ALA A 145 5.31 15.34 4.08
CA ALA A 145 6.70 15.71 3.87
C ALA A 145 6.96 15.96 2.38
N LYS A 146 7.43 17.14 2.02
CA LYS A 146 7.72 17.51 0.64
C LYS A 146 9.10 17.07 0.19
N THR A 147 10.05 17.05 1.11
CA THR A 147 11.44 16.67 0.86
C THR A 147 11.87 15.52 1.77
N TRP A 148 12.90 14.80 1.36
CA TRP A 148 13.49 13.77 2.22
C TRP A 148 14.07 14.36 3.51
N LYS A 149 14.53 15.61 3.46
CA LYS A 149 14.98 16.33 4.65
C LYS A 149 13.85 16.50 5.67
N ASP A 150 12.62 16.75 5.21
CA ASP A 150 11.47 16.85 6.12
C ASP A 150 11.19 15.50 6.78
N VAL A 151 11.25 14.40 6.03
CA VAL A 151 11.13 13.03 6.58
C VAL A 151 12.18 12.80 7.66
N MET A 152 13.44 13.12 7.38
CA MET A 152 14.53 12.94 8.34
C MET A 152 14.36 13.82 9.58
N ASN A 153 13.86 15.03 9.44
CA ASN A 153 13.56 15.90 10.58
C ASN A 153 12.51 15.29 11.51
N PHE A 154 11.46 14.68 10.98
CA PHE A 154 10.46 13.97 11.79
C PHE A 154 11.06 12.76 12.49
N ILE A 155 11.86 11.96 11.79
CA ILE A 155 12.53 10.79 12.37
C ILE A 155 13.47 11.19 13.51
N THR A 156 14.37 12.13 13.26
CA THR A 156 15.38 12.52 14.23
C THR A 156 14.85 13.31 15.43
N ALA A 157 13.65 13.89 15.30
CA ALA A 157 12.99 14.54 16.42
C ALA A 157 12.44 13.55 17.46
N GLU A 158 12.14 12.31 17.07
CA GLU A 158 11.49 11.32 17.93
C GLU A 158 12.38 10.12 18.28
N TYR A 159 13.37 9.83 17.43
CA TYR A 159 14.20 8.64 17.56
C TYR A 159 15.69 8.98 17.50
N GLU A 160 16.44 8.45 18.45
CA GLU A 160 17.92 8.54 18.45
C GLU A 160 18.56 7.38 17.66
N SER A 161 18.05 6.16 17.80
CA SER A 161 18.58 4.95 17.17
C SER A 161 17.46 3.96 16.83
N PRO A 162 16.58 4.28 15.87
CA PRO A 162 15.45 3.44 15.54
C PRO A 162 15.87 2.20 14.73
N ARG A 163 15.13 1.09 14.92
CA ARG A 163 15.12 0.00 13.97
C ARG A 163 14.26 0.42 12.78
N ILE A 164 14.84 0.43 11.58
CA ILE A 164 14.14 0.83 10.35
C ILE A 164 13.98 -0.39 9.44
N CYS A 165 12.74 -0.63 9.01
CA CYS A 165 12.43 -1.56 7.94
C CYS A 165 12.15 -0.78 6.65
N VAL A 166 12.78 -1.17 5.55
CA VAL A 166 12.55 -0.56 4.25
C VAL A 166 11.89 -1.59 3.32
N LEU A 167 10.66 -1.31 2.92
CA LEU A 167 9.94 -2.08 1.92
C LEU A 167 10.16 -1.41 0.58
N THR A 168 11.03 -1.98 -0.24
CA THR A 168 11.46 -1.40 -1.53
C THR A 168 10.34 -1.30 -2.55
N GLU A 169 9.33 -2.16 -2.43
CA GLU A 169 8.08 -2.11 -3.18
C GLU A 169 6.91 -2.64 -2.32
N ALA A 170 6.23 -1.72 -1.66
CA ALA A 170 5.15 -2.05 -0.73
C ALA A 170 3.77 -2.14 -1.41
N SER A 171 3.62 -1.57 -2.61
CA SER A 171 2.32 -1.51 -3.29
C SER A 171 1.88 -2.83 -3.91
N MET A 172 2.79 -3.77 -4.08
CA MET A 172 2.56 -5.09 -4.68
C MET A 172 2.85 -6.24 -3.72
N GLY A 173 3.37 -5.95 -2.53
CA GLY A 173 3.71 -6.98 -1.54
C GLY A 173 2.49 -7.67 -0.94
N ILE A 174 2.64 -8.98 -0.67
CA ILE A 174 1.69 -9.81 0.09
C ILE A 174 2.34 -10.15 1.43
N VAL A 175 1.61 -9.93 2.52
CA VAL A 175 2.07 -10.15 3.91
C VAL A 175 1.24 -11.23 4.57
#